data_156df86664fcf7d8619b4a3310c727c6
#
_entry.id   156df86664fcf7d8619b4a3310c727c6
#
_cell.length_a   1.000
_cell.length_b   1.000
_cell.length_c   1.000
_cell.angle_alpha   90.00
_cell.angle_beta   90.00
_cell.angle_gamma   90.00
#
_symmetry.space_group_name_H-M   'P 1'
#
loop_
_entity.id
_entity.type
_entity.pdbx_description
1 polymer ?
#
loop_
_entity_poly.entity_id
_entity_poly.type
_entity_poly.pdbx_seq_one_letter_code
_entity_poly.pdbx_strand_id
1 'polypeptide(L)'
;MSINIKSIEAANRESRLNSITGYTGTVKDLVKKAQCGTLKNRERCFSQASNCSSGCAQGYLSSIVDAAIVNHGAIGCSADVIGETTGLKWGQNIRDWEKTNVKLINTNMTENSTVFGGKNKLREGIREAYRRFNPKAIFITTSCASAIIGDDVKAIADELEEEIKIPVVPVLCEGFRSKIWASGFDSAFHALLTRIVKSPRKKCPELINMIQFSGSGRKYITEILSNLGLVPQFGIPYSTIEQISRMSEAAATISVCGTLGSYFGNGLEQKYGVPYVKTIQPHGIKGMDSWLRELGKAVGKEKEVEDYIVKAKKEIKPELEDIRKKLKGKKAIVGMGPSFSHNYIRVLKELGIEVVWGISWHFDQHYDHGSVPESSIALSNRDKDIPISVCDGQNFEVLNLLNKIKPDLYISRHPGTTVWPTKMGIPSVMVADEYTAFGYRGIINFGYRIIDALENNSLAEELSKRIKLPYNPWWFKQDAFKFLEDEVK
;
A
#
# COMPACT_ATOMS: atom_id res chain seq x y z
N MET A 1 18.74 -4.17 -5.64
CA MET A 1 18.75 -4.71 -7.03
C MET A 1 18.29 -3.63 -8.00
N SER A 2 18.80 -3.59 -9.23
CA SER A 2 18.31 -2.63 -10.22
C SER A 2 16.97 -3.12 -10.79
N ILE A 3 16.06 -2.18 -11.01
CA ILE A 3 14.80 -2.44 -11.71
C ILE A 3 15.09 -2.56 -13.20
N ASN A 4 14.59 -3.59 -13.87
CA ASN A 4 14.78 -3.75 -15.32
C ASN A 4 13.81 -2.83 -16.09
N ILE A 5 14.17 -1.57 -16.23
CA ILE A 5 13.36 -0.53 -16.92
C ILE A 5 13.22 -0.79 -18.43
N LYS A 6 14.04 -1.66 -19.01
CA LYS A 6 13.97 -2.01 -20.43
C LYS A 6 12.95 -3.12 -20.72
N SER A 7 12.56 -3.89 -19.72
CA SER A 7 11.46 -4.86 -19.84
C SER A 7 10.14 -4.16 -20.06
N ILE A 8 9.19 -4.83 -20.68
CA ILE A 8 7.80 -4.37 -20.76
C ILE A 8 7.03 -4.66 -19.46
N GLU A 9 7.51 -5.61 -18.66
CA GLU A 9 6.86 -6.06 -17.43
C GLU A 9 7.74 -5.87 -16.20
N ALA A 10 7.09 -5.59 -15.06
CA ALA A 10 7.72 -5.68 -13.76
C ALA A 10 7.82 -7.14 -13.32
N ALA A 11 8.96 -7.54 -12.76
CA ALA A 11 9.04 -8.82 -12.07
C ALA A 11 8.12 -8.82 -10.84
N ASN A 12 7.48 -9.96 -10.55
CA ASN A 12 6.63 -10.12 -9.39
C ASN A 12 7.43 -10.03 -8.07
N ARG A 13 6.77 -9.79 -6.97
CA ARG A 13 7.42 -9.57 -5.67
C ARG A 13 8.08 -10.81 -5.11
N GLU A 14 7.55 -12.00 -5.39
CA GLU A 14 8.17 -13.27 -4.99
C GLU A 14 9.56 -13.43 -5.61
N SER A 15 9.72 -13.04 -6.87
CA SER A 15 10.99 -13.14 -7.58
C SER A 15 11.92 -11.96 -7.28
N ARG A 16 11.37 -10.75 -7.17
CA ARG A 16 12.17 -9.51 -7.06
C ARG A 16 12.53 -9.16 -5.63
N LEU A 17 11.60 -9.33 -4.68
CA LEU A 17 11.77 -8.98 -3.27
C LEU A 17 11.86 -10.18 -2.34
N ASN A 18 11.83 -11.40 -2.89
CA ASN A 18 11.69 -12.64 -2.10
C ASN A 18 10.50 -12.60 -1.15
N SER A 19 9.37 -12.04 -1.59
CA SER A 19 8.21 -11.84 -0.75
C SER A 19 7.54 -13.15 -0.38
N ILE A 20 7.06 -13.25 0.86
CA ILE A 20 6.37 -14.42 1.41
C ILE A 20 4.95 -14.09 1.85
N THR A 21 4.08 -15.10 1.86
CA THR A 21 2.67 -15.01 2.30
C THR A 21 2.36 -15.87 3.53
N GLY A 22 3.29 -16.70 3.96
CA GLY A 22 3.11 -17.61 5.10
C GLY A 22 4.32 -17.67 6.03
N TYR A 23 4.09 -17.31 7.30
CA TYR A 23 5.08 -17.41 8.37
C TYR A 23 4.40 -17.25 9.74
N THR A 24 4.93 -17.88 10.76
CA THR A 24 4.64 -17.59 12.17
C THR A 24 5.91 -17.73 12.99
N GLY A 25 6.14 -16.79 13.92
CA GLY A 25 7.33 -16.73 14.76
C GLY A 25 7.44 -15.39 15.48
N THR A 26 8.62 -14.81 15.51
CA THR A 26 8.85 -13.50 16.12
C THR A 26 9.46 -12.52 15.13
N VAL A 27 9.38 -11.22 15.44
CA VAL A 27 9.97 -10.16 14.59
C VAL A 27 11.48 -10.33 14.45
N LYS A 28 12.17 -10.68 15.53
CA LYS A 28 13.64 -10.88 15.51
C LYS A 28 14.03 -12.06 14.63
N ASP A 29 13.31 -13.18 14.73
CA ASP A 29 13.56 -14.36 13.91
C ASP A 29 13.26 -14.08 12.43
N LEU A 30 12.10 -13.45 12.15
CA LEU A 30 11.71 -13.05 10.79
C LEU A 30 12.79 -12.20 10.12
N VAL A 31 13.25 -11.14 10.80
CA VAL A 31 14.26 -10.21 10.25
C VAL A 31 15.61 -10.90 10.11
N LYS A 32 16.05 -11.68 11.11
CA LYS A 32 17.30 -12.43 11.05
C LYS A 32 17.33 -13.40 9.87
N LYS A 33 16.26 -14.20 9.70
CA LYS A 33 16.15 -15.14 8.58
C LYS A 33 16.14 -14.42 7.22
N ALA A 34 15.46 -13.26 7.11
CA ALA A 34 15.46 -12.45 5.90
C ALA A 34 16.86 -11.91 5.58
N GLN A 35 17.58 -11.38 6.57
CA GLN A 35 18.96 -10.88 6.41
C GLN A 35 19.95 -11.96 6.00
N CYS A 36 19.78 -13.18 6.54
CA CYS A 36 20.62 -14.32 6.20
C CYS A 36 20.19 -15.05 4.92
N GLY A 37 19.09 -14.62 4.25
CA GLY A 37 18.56 -15.30 3.06
C GLY A 37 18.01 -16.71 3.33
N THR A 38 17.68 -17.03 4.58
CA THR A 38 17.18 -18.35 4.99
C THR A 38 15.67 -18.38 5.23
N LEU A 39 15.00 -17.23 5.16
CA LEU A 39 13.56 -17.16 5.31
C LEU A 39 12.86 -17.77 4.10
N LYS A 40 12.10 -18.84 4.33
CA LYS A 40 11.29 -19.52 3.32
C LYS A 40 9.81 -19.22 3.52
N ASN A 41 9.06 -19.16 2.42
CA ASN A 41 7.61 -19.11 2.47
C ASN A 41 7.06 -20.45 3.01
N ARG A 42 6.14 -20.39 3.96
CA ARG A 42 5.39 -21.55 4.41
C ARG A 42 4.05 -21.59 3.66
N GLU A 43 3.78 -22.67 2.99
CA GLU A 43 2.53 -22.83 2.23
C GLU A 43 1.37 -23.19 3.16
N ARG A 44 0.16 -23.07 2.64
CA ARG A 44 -1.08 -23.56 3.25
C ARG A 44 -1.74 -24.55 2.31
N CYS A 45 -2.37 -25.60 2.87
CA CYS A 45 -3.11 -26.57 2.06
C CYS A 45 -4.33 -25.94 1.36
N PHE A 46 -4.81 -24.80 1.84
CA PHE A 46 -5.80 -23.94 1.17
C PHE A 46 -5.60 -22.50 1.60
N SER A 47 -6.13 -21.55 0.82
CA SER A 47 -6.08 -20.12 1.13
C SER A 47 -7.43 -19.48 0.90
N GLN A 48 -7.83 -18.57 1.78
CA GLN A 48 -8.93 -17.66 1.48
C GLN A 48 -8.48 -16.66 0.43
N ALA A 49 -9.35 -16.33 -0.50
CA ALA A 49 -9.03 -15.39 -1.55
C ALA A 49 -8.79 -13.99 -0.98
N SER A 50 -7.69 -13.40 -1.39
CA SER A 50 -7.42 -11.98 -1.25
C SER A 50 -7.60 -11.29 -2.61
N ASN A 51 -7.27 -10.02 -2.71
CA ASN A 51 -7.29 -9.30 -3.98
C ASN A 51 -6.24 -9.88 -4.96
N CYS A 52 -6.39 -9.66 -6.27
CA CYS A 52 -5.40 -10.08 -7.25
C CYS A 52 -4.58 -8.89 -7.78
N SER A 53 -3.42 -9.18 -8.40
CA SER A 53 -2.55 -8.14 -8.95
C SER A 53 -3.23 -7.31 -10.05
N SER A 54 -4.07 -7.92 -10.89
CA SER A 54 -4.82 -7.17 -11.91
C SER A 54 -5.80 -6.17 -11.29
N GLY A 55 -6.56 -6.58 -10.28
CA GLY A 55 -7.47 -5.69 -9.53
C GLY A 55 -6.71 -4.53 -8.87
N CYS A 56 -5.55 -4.81 -8.27
CA CYS A 56 -4.71 -3.78 -7.67
C CYS A 56 -4.15 -2.79 -8.70
N ALA A 57 -3.67 -3.26 -9.85
CA ALA A 57 -3.19 -2.39 -10.91
C ALA A 57 -4.30 -1.47 -11.44
N GLN A 58 -5.48 -2.03 -11.71
CA GLN A 58 -6.64 -1.29 -12.17
C GLN A 58 -7.10 -0.25 -11.16
N GLY A 59 -7.27 -0.64 -9.89
CA GLY A 59 -7.67 0.28 -8.81
C GLY A 59 -6.70 1.44 -8.65
N TYR A 60 -5.40 1.17 -8.78
CA TYR A 60 -4.38 2.20 -8.68
C TYR A 60 -4.37 3.17 -9.87
N LEU A 61 -4.42 2.64 -11.09
CA LEU A 61 -4.47 3.45 -12.32
C LEU A 61 -5.77 4.24 -12.44
N SER A 62 -6.88 3.74 -11.89
CA SER A 62 -8.17 4.45 -11.88
C SER A 62 -8.14 5.75 -11.09
N SER A 63 -7.16 5.93 -10.22
CA SER A 63 -6.95 7.17 -9.48
C SER A 63 -6.29 8.29 -10.30
N ILE A 64 -5.81 8.01 -11.52
CA ILE A 64 -5.26 9.03 -12.43
C ILE A 64 -6.43 9.70 -13.15
N VAL A 65 -6.69 10.96 -12.81
CA VAL A 65 -7.97 11.62 -13.10
C VAL A 65 -8.26 11.89 -14.58
N ASP A 66 -7.23 12.00 -15.41
CA ASP A 66 -7.32 12.28 -16.85
C ASP A 66 -6.88 11.08 -17.71
N ALA A 67 -6.74 9.90 -17.13
CA ALA A 67 -6.47 8.64 -17.83
C ALA A 67 -7.72 7.78 -17.98
N ALA A 68 -7.67 6.80 -18.89
CA ALA A 68 -8.66 5.73 -18.99
C ALA A 68 -7.99 4.36 -18.89
N ILE A 69 -8.76 3.37 -18.46
CA ILE A 69 -8.34 1.97 -18.39
C ILE A 69 -9.12 1.15 -19.40
N VAL A 70 -8.43 0.31 -20.14
CA VAL A 70 -9.04 -0.78 -20.92
C VAL A 70 -8.59 -2.10 -20.31
N ASN A 71 -9.49 -2.78 -19.59
CA ASN A 71 -9.18 -4.11 -19.07
C ASN A 71 -9.41 -5.17 -20.16
N HIS A 72 -8.33 -5.83 -20.57
CA HIS A 72 -8.39 -6.92 -21.54
C HIS A 72 -8.64 -8.24 -20.84
N GLY A 73 -9.92 -8.54 -20.64
CA GLY A 73 -10.34 -9.70 -19.85
C GLY A 73 -11.85 -9.93 -19.81
N ALA A 74 -12.26 -10.92 -19.02
CA ALA A 74 -13.65 -11.14 -18.71
C ALA A 74 -14.21 -10.01 -17.86
N ILE A 75 -15.54 -9.78 -17.91
CA ILE A 75 -16.20 -8.68 -17.21
C ILE A 75 -15.95 -8.70 -15.68
N GLY A 76 -15.90 -9.87 -15.08
CA GLY A 76 -15.64 -10.05 -13.65
C GLY A 76 -14.27 -9.56 -13.20
N CYS A 77 -13.27 -9.51 -14.09
CA CYS A 77 -11.92 -8.99 -13.76
C CYS A 77 -11.87 -7.48 -13.50
N SER A 78 -12.95 -6.75 -13.74
CA SER A 78 -13.07 -5.31 -13.48
C SER A 78 -14.16 -4.95 -12.47
N ALA A 79 -14.78 -5.94 -11.83
CA ALA A 79 -15.92 -5.69 -10.95
C ALA A 79 -15.59 -4.78 -9.76
N ASP A 80 -14.43 -4.99 -9.15
CA ASP A 80 -13.99 -4.22 -7.97
C ASP A 80 -13.64 -2.77 -8.31
N VAL A 81 -13.20 -2.49 -9.53
CA VAL A 81 -12.75 -1.15 -9.95
C VAL A 81 -13.89 -0.13 -9.97
N ILE A 82 -15.13 -0.59 -10.16
CA ILE A 82 -16.32 0.28 -10.13
C ILE A 82 -16.45 0.94 -8.75
N GLY A 83 -16.09 0.22 -7.68
CA GLY A 83 -16.09 0.72 -6.30
C GLY A 83 -15.12 1.88 -6.08
N GLU A 84 -14.03 1.96 -6.84
CA GLU A 84 -13.02 3.03 -6.76
C GLU A 84 -13.59 4.41 -7.17
N THR A 85 -14.73 4.46 -7.85
CA THR A 85 -15.42 5.73 -8.19
C THR A 85 -15.70 6.60 -6.96
N THR A 86 -16.03 6.00 -5.82
CA THR A 86 -16.27 6.74 -4.57
C THR A 86 -14.98 7.38 -4.05
N GLY A 87 -13.89 6.63 -4.04
CA GLY A 87 -12.55 7.13 -3.67
C GLY A 87 -12.07 8.23 -4.62
N LEU A 88 -12.24 8.05 -5.92
CA LEU A 88 -11.87 9.04 -6.93
C LEU A 88 -12.62 10.35 -6.73
N LYS A 89 -13.95 10.32 -6.56
CA LYS A 89 -14.77 11.51 -6.31
C LYS A 89 -14.38 12.21 -5.01
N TRP A 90 -14.07 11.45 -3.97
CA TRP A 90 -13.57 12.01 -2.72
C TRP A 90 -12.23 12.72 -2.93
N GLY A 91 -11.27 12.07 -3.59
CA GLY A 91 -9.97 12.63 -3.90
C GLY A 91 -10.03 13.90 -4.79
N GLN A 92 -10.97 13.94 -5.73
CA GLN A 92 -11.25 15.13 -6.55
C GLN A 92 -11.87 16.25 -5.71
N ASN A 93 -12.82 15.92 -4.81
CA ASN A 93 -13.46 16.89 -3.94
C ASN A 93 -12.49 17.65 -3.04
N ILE A 94 -11.53 16.96 -2.40
CA ILE A 94 -10.52 17.61 -1.54
C ILE A 94 -9.47 18.43 -2.31
N ARG A 95 -9.50 18.38 -3.64
CA ARG A 95 -8.63 19.13 -4.56
C ARG A 95 -9.38 20.23 -5.31
N ASP A 96 -10.66 20.38 -5.03
CA ASP A 96 -11.58 21.29 -5.75
C ASP A 96 -11.60 21.02 -7.27
N TRP A 97 -11.49 19.72 -7.64
CA TRP A 97 -11.57 19.28 -9.03
C TRP A 97 -12.98 18.81 -9.38
N GLU A 98 -13.31 18.89 -10.68
CA GLU A 98 -14.55 18.32 -11.19
C GLU A 98 -14.64 16.82 -10.88
N LYS A 99 -15.81 16.39 -10.37
CA LYS A 99 -16.05 15.00 -10.00
C LYS A 99 -16.41 14.15 -11.20
N THR A 100 -15.62 13.14 -11.47
CA THR A 100 -15.86 12.17 -12.55
C THR A 100 -15.97 10.75 -12.00
N ASN A 101 -16.56 9.86 -12.79
CA ASN A 101 -16.50 8.43 -12.54
C ASN A 101 -15.15 7.86 -13.02
N VAL A 102 -14.80 6.67 -12.56
CA VAL A 102 -13.71 5.89 -13.13
C VAL A 102 -13.97 5.67 -14.63
N LYS A 103 -12.96 5.93 -15.44
CA LYS A 103 -13.00 5.81 -16.91
C LYS A 103 -12.49 4.42 -17.28
N LEU A 104 -13.40 3.45 -17.33
CA LEU A 104 -13.07 2.05 -17.55
C LEU A 104 -13.88 1.48 -18.72
N ILE A 105 -13.20 0.78 -19.62
CA ILE A 105 -13.76 -0.13 -20.62
C ILE A 105 -13.26 -1.54 -20.31
N ASN A 106 -14.13 -2.51 -20.34
CA ASN A 106 -13.77 -3.93 -20.29
C ASN A 106 -14.04 -4.56 -21.67
N THR A 107 -13.10 -5.31 -22.20
CA THR A 107 -13.25 -5.95 -23.51
C THR A 107 -14.24 -7.11 -23.52
N ASN A 108 -14.73 -7.49 -22.34
CA ASN A 108 -15.73 -8.55 -22.16
C ASN A 108 -15.35 -9.82 -22.94
N MET A 109 -14.17 -10.36 -22.65
CA MET A 109 -13.73 -11.62 -23.24
C MET A 109 -14.68 -12.75 -22.85
N THR A 110 -15.12 -13.48 -23.84
CA THR A 110 -16.00 -14.65 -23.73
C THR A 110 -15.23 -15.91 -24.09
N GLU A 111 -15.87 -17.07 -24.00
CA GLU A 111 -15.31 -18.37 -24.44
C GLU A 111 -14.79 -18.31 -25.87
N ASN A 112 -15.53 -17.68 -26.80
CA ASN A 112 -15.08 -17.50 -28.17
C ASN A 112 -13.77 -16.69 -28.24
N SER A 113 -13.62 -15.67 -27.39
CA SER A 113 -12.38 -14.89 -27.35
C SER A 113 -11.20 -15.70 -26.81
N THR A 114 -11.44 -16.69 -25.95
CA THR A 114 -10.36 -17.57 -25.44
C THR A 114 -9.90 -18.61 -26.49
N VAL A 115 -10.74 -18.92 -27.46
CA VAL A 115 -10.40 -19.84 -28.56
C VAL A 115 -9.81 -19.11 -29.76
N PHE A 116 -10.39 -17.98 -30.16
CA PHE A 116 -10.04 -17.27 -31.41
C PHE A 116 -9.20 -16.00 -31.19
N GLY A 117 -8.87 -15.66 -29.95
CA GLY A 117 -8.17 -14.42 -29.59
C GLY A 117 -9.10 -13.25 -29.33
N GLY A 118 -8.62 -12.29 -28.53
CA GLY A 118 -9.35 -11.06 -28.15
C GLY A 118 -8.87 -9.78 -28.82
N LYS A 119 -7.94 -9.87 -29.79
CA LYS A 119 -7.23 -8.72 -30.38
C LYS A 119 -8.18 -7.66 -30.97
N ASN A 120 -9.22 -8.07 -31.67
CA ASN A 120 -10.19 -7.10 -32.26
C ASN A 120 -11.00 -6.40 -31.18
N LYS A 121 -11.45 -7.12 -30.15
CA LYS A 121 -12.13 -6.52 -28.99
C LYS A 121 -11.23 -5.52 -28.25
N LEU A 122 -9.92 -5.78 -28.19
CA LEU A 122 -8.97 -4.85 -27.58
C LEU A 122 -8.86 -3.56 -28.40
N ARG A 123 -8.70 -3.66 -29.71
CA ARG A 123 -8.68 -2.47 -30.60
C ARG A 123 -9.95 -1.63 -30.45
N GLU A 124 -11.09 -2.27 -30.52
CA GLU A 124 -12.40 -1.60 -30.35
C GLU A 124 -12.51 -0.95 -28.95
N GLY A 125 -12.10 -1.66 -27.89
CA GLY A 125 -12.12 -1.14 -26.53
C GLY A 125 -11.24 0.11 -26.34
N ILE A 126 -10.05 0.15 -26.97
CA ILE A 126 -9.15 1.31 -26.92
C ILE A 126 -9.77 2.51 -27.67
N ARG A 127 -10.28 2.29 -28.88
CA ARG A 127 -10.95 3.35 -29.65
C ARG A 127 -12.17 3.90 -28.92
N GLU A 128 -12.95 3.01 -28.30
CA GLU A 128 -14.12 3.41 -27.53
C GLU A 128 -13.75 4.19 -26.26
N ALA A 129 -12.69 3.78 -25.54
CA ALA A 129 -12.17 4.53 -24.40
C ALA A 129 -11.73 5.95 -24.81
N TYR A 130 -11.03 6.07 -25.95
CA TYR A 130 -10.63 7.36 -26.50
C TYR A 130 -11.84 8.23 -26.84
N ARG A 131 -12.80 7.68 -27.59
CA ARG A 131 -14.01 8.38 -28.03
C ARG A 131 -14.87 8.86 -26.87
N ARG A 132 -15.06 8.02 -25.84
CA ARG A 132 -15.95 8.34 -24.70
C ARG A 132 -15.34 9.29 -23.71
N PHE A 133 -14.06 9.12 -23.42
CA PHE A 133 -13.46 9.76 -22.25
C PHE A 133 -12.47 10.86 -22.60
N ASN A 134 -12.05 10.97 -23.86
CA ASN A 134 -11.02 11.93 -24.32
C ASN A 134 -9.83 12.00 -23.33
N PRO A 135 -9.20 10.86 -22.98
CA PRO A 135 -8.19 10.79 -21.95
C PRO A 135 -6.83 11.33 -22.43
N LYS A 136 -5.93 11.62 -21.50
CA LYS A 136 -4.54 11.98 -21.81
C LYS A 136 -3.61 10.77 -21.94
N ALA A 137 -4.03 9.60 -21.48
CA ALA A 137 -3.39 8.30 -21.71
C ALA A 137 -4.41 7.18 -21.52
N ILE A 138 -4.17 6.03 -22.15
CA ILE A 138 -4.96 4.80 -21.97
C ILE A 138 -4.04 3.71 -21.44
N PHE A 139 -4.42 3.08 -20.31
CA PHE A 139 -3.71 1.94 -19.74
C PHE A 139 -4.46 0.65 -20.08
N ILE A 140 -3.76 -0.32 -20.69
CA ILE A 140 -4.31 -1.63 -20.99
C ILE A 140 -3.89 -2.59 -19.89
N THR A 141 -4.80 -2.99 -19.02
CA THR A 141 -4.53 -4.00 -17.98
C THR A 141 -4.87 -5.39 -18.51
N THR A 142 -3.95 -6.32 -18.32
CA THR A 142 -4.11 -7.71 -18.76
C THR A 142 -4.78 -8.57 -17.70
N SER A 143 -5.55 -9.56 -18.16
CA SER A 143 -6.16 -10.60 -17.32
C SER A 143 -5.46 -11.93 -17.50
N CYS A 144 -5.76 -12.89 -16.62
CA CYS A 144 -5.26 -14.28 -16.77
C CYS A 144 -5.64 -14.87 -18.13
N ALA A 145 -6.86 -14.63 -18.61
CA ALA A 145 -7.34 -15.14 -19.89
C ALA A 145 -6.53 -14.59 -21.06
N SER A 146 -6.39 -13.27 -21.15
CA SER A 146 -5.64 -12.61 -22.24
C SER A 146 -4.16 -13.04 -22.30
N ALA A 147 -3.56 -13.27 -21.14
CA ALA A 147 -2.17 -13.72 -21.09
C ALA A 147 -1.99 -15.19 -21.50
N ILE A 148 -2.91 -16.07 -21.10
CA ILE A 148 -2.84 -17.51 -21.44
C ILE A 148 -3.03 -17.73 -22.94
N ILE A 149 -3.96 -16.99 -23.58
CA ILE A 149 -4.17 -17.10 -25.03
C ILE A 149 -3.07 -16.42 -25.86
N GLY A 150 -2.21 -15.60 -25.24
CA GLY A 150 -1.07 -14.97 -25.88
C GLY A 150 -1.45 -13.83 -26.81
N ASP A 151 -2.48 -13.05 -26.50
CA ASP A 151 -2.79 -11.84 -27.25
C ASP A 151 -1.63 -10.84 -27.17
N ASP A 152 -1.13 -10.39 -28.33
CA ASP A 152 -0.03 -9.42 -28.39
C ASP A 152 -0.54 -8.01 -28.06
N VAL A 153 -0.71 -7.77 -26.77
CA VAL A 153 -1.21 -6.48 -26.25
C VAL A 153 -0.25 -5.36 -26.57
N LYS A 154 1.07 -5.64 -26.61
CA LYS A 154 2.07 -4.61 -26.92
C LYS A 154 1.96 -4.12 -28.35
N ALA A 155 1.89 -5.01 -29.33
CA ALA A 155 1.77 -4.61 -30.74
C ALA A 155 0.50 -3.80 -31.00
N ILE A 156 -0.62 -4.18 -30.34
CA ILE A 156 -1.88 -3.43 -30.43
C ILE A 156 -1.78 -2.05 -29.76
N ALA A 157 -1.09 -1.97 -28.63
CA ALA A 157 -0.87 -0.69 -27.94
C ALA A 157 -0.06 0.26 -28.83
N ASP A 158 1.04 -0.22 -29.41
CA ASP A 158 1.90 0.58 -30.31
C ASP A 158 1.14 1.02 -31.58
N GLU A 159 0.34 0.13 -32.20
CA GLU A 159 -0.55 0.43 -33.33
C GLU A 159 -1.55 1.56 -33.01
N LEU A 160 -2.23 1.43 -31.85
CA LEU A 160 -3.27 2.39 -31.49
C LEU A 160 -2.69 3.72 -30.98
N GLU A 161 -1.51 3.71 -30.35
CA GLU A 161 -0.79 4.94 -29.98
C GLU A 161 -0.46 5.79 -31.20
N GLU A 162 -0.05 5.15 -32.29
CA GLU A 162 0.19 5.83 -33.58
C GLU A 162 -1.10 6.38 -34.22
N GLU A 163 -2.23 5.66 -34.05
CA GLU A 163 -3.53 6.08 -34.58
C GLU A 163 -4.10 7.30 -33.83
N ILE A 164 -4.15 7.20 -32.47
CA ILE A 164 -4.89 8.19 -31.66
C ILE A 164 -4.00 9.28 -31.06
N LYS A 165 -2.67 9.19 -31.20
CA LYS A 165 -1.67 10.22 -30.83
C LYS A 165 -1.64 10.58 -29.33
N ILE A 166 -2.04 9.67 -28.45
CA ILE A 166 -1.84 9.74 -27.00
C ILE A 166 -1.19 8.44 -26.52
N PRO A 167 -0.50 8.43 -25.38
CA PRO A 167 0.09 7.20 -24.85
C PRO A 167 -0.94 6.09 -24.65
N VAL A 168 -0.67 4.92 -25.22
CA VAL A 168 -1.41 3.66 -25.01
C VAL A 168 -0.46 2.67 -24.38
N VAL A 169 -0.67 2.38 -23.09
CA VAL A 169 0.35 1.79 -22.23
C VAL A 169 -0.07 0.40 -21.74
N PRO A 170 0.59 -0.68 -22.20
CA PRO A 170 0.32 -2.02 -21.67
C PRO A 170 0.82 -2.15 -20.23
N VAL A 171 -0.01 -2.78 -19.39
CA VAL A 171 0.24 -3.06 -17.97
C VAL A 171 0.06 -4.56 -17.76
N LEU A 172 1.16 -5.30 -17.75
CA LEU A 172 1.14 -6.74 -17.58
C LEU A 172 1.01 -7.08 -16.10
N CYS A 173 -0.21 -7.43 -15.67
CA CYS A 173 -0.58 -7.54 -14.26
C CYS A 173 -1.45 -8.76 -13.92
N GLU A 174 -1.35 -9.81 -14.71
CA GLU A 174 -2.16 -11.02 -14.62
C GLU A 174 -2.12 -11.65 -13.22
N GLY A 175 -3.29 -11.96 -12.66
CA GLY A 175 -3.43 -12.43 -11.28
C GLY A 175 -2.71 -13.74 -10.98
N PHE A 176 -2.57 -14.64 -11.96
CA PHE A 176 -1.90 -15.93 -11.75
C PHE A 176 -0.37 -15.83 -11.60
N ARG A 177 0.24 -14.72 -12.02
CA ARG A 177 1.71 -14.54 -11.98
C ARG A 177 2.24 -14.31 -10.58
N SER A 178 1.42 -13.87 -9.64
CA SER A 178 1.84 -13.54 -8.28
C SER A 178 0.77 -13.89 -7.26
N LYS A 179 1.17 -14.55 -6.17
CA LYS A 179 0.32 -14.73 -4.98
C LYS A 179 0.21 -13.43 -4.17
N ILE A 180 1.06 -12.45 -4.46
CA ILE A 180 1.13 -11.16 -3.78
C ILE A 180 0.40 -10.11 -4.62
N TRP A 181 -0.83 -9.81 -4.24
CA TRP A 181 -1.67 -8.82 -4.94
C TRP A 181 -0.98 -7.46 -5.14
N ALA A 182 -0.08 -7.06 -4.21
CA ALA A 182 0.68 -5.82 -4.30
C ALA A 182 1.65 -5.77 -5.49
N SER A 183 1.95 -6.89 -6.17
CA SER A 183 2.68 -6.89 -7.45
C SER A 183 1.95 -6.09 -8.53
N GLY A 184 0.62 -5.92 -8.43
CA GLY A 184 -0.15 -5.07 -9.33
C GLY A 184 0.22 -3.59 -9.24
N PHE A 185 0.55 -3.09 -8.04
CA PHE A 185 1.07 -1.72 -7.90
C PHE A 185 2.40 -1.54 -8.63
N ASP A 186 3.28 -2.54 -8.55
CA ASP A 186 4.59 -2.49 -9.20
C ASP A 186 4.45 -2.53 -10.72
N SER A 187 3.49 -3.30 -11.25
CA SER A 187 3.16 -3.31 -12.68
C SER A 187 2.64 -1.95 -13.15
N ALA A 188 1.76 -1.32 -12.37
CA ALA A 188 1.27 0.03 -12.66
C ALA A 188 2.42 1.06 -12.62
N PHE A 189 3.25 1.04 -11.59
CA PHE A 189 4.41 1.94 -11.49
C PHE A 189 5.43 1.71 -12.60
N HIS A 190 5.64 0.47 -13.01
CA HIS A 190 6.52 0.15 -14.12
C HIS A 190 6.04 0.80 -15.42
N ALA A 191 4.77 0.68 -15.72
CA ALA A 191 4.14 1.31 -16.87
C ALA A 191 4.29 2.85 -16.84
N LEU A 192 4.09 3.46 -15.68
CA LEU A 192 4.27 4.90 -15.52
C LEU A 192 5.74 5.34 -15.71
N LEU A 193 6.71 4.62 -15.11
CA LEU A 193 8.14 4.90 -15.23
C LEU A 193 8.65 4.77 -16.67
N THR A 194 8.15 3.77 -17.39
CA THR A 194 8.67 3.45 -18.73
C THR A 194 8.03 4.29 -19.83
N ARG A 195 6.73 4.64 -19.71
CA ARG A 195 5.96 5.25 -20.79
C ARG A 195 5.44 6.66 -20.49
N ILE A 196 5.27 7.06 -19.23
CA ILE A 196 4.66 8.35 -18.86
C ILE A 196 5.69 9.35 -18.33
N VAL A 197 6.57 8.95 -17.40
CA VAL A 197 7.59 9.86 -16.87
C VAL A 197 8.58 10.24 -17.97
N LYS A 198 8.74 11.55 -18.18
CA LYS A 198 9.64 12.13 -19.21
C LYS A 198 10.96 12.56 -18.60
N SER A 199 11.97 12.73 -19.45
CA SER A 199 13.22 13.39 -19.05
C SER A 199 12.94 14.79 -18.52
N PRO A 200 13.64 15.23 -17.46
CA PRO A 200 13.37 16.53 -16.85
C PRO A 200 13.69 17.66 -17.82
N ARG A 201 12.79 18.64 -17.94
CA ARG A 201 13.06 19.88 -18.68
C ARG A 201 14.00 20.79 -17.88
N LYS A 202 13.77 20.84 -16.58
CA LYS A 202 14.65 21.54 -15.60
C LYS A 202 14.52 20.83 -14.25
N LYS A 203 15.55 20.91 -13.40
CA LYS A 203 15.47 20.46 -12.00
C LYS A 203 14.88 21.57 -11.13
N CYS A 204 13.98 21.21 -10.22
CA CYS A 204 13.32 22.11 -9.27
C CYS A 204 13.77 21.71 -7.86
N PRO A 205 14.74 22.45 -7.24
CA PRO A 205 15.35 22.06 -5.97
C PRO A 205 14.39 22.10 -4.78
N GLU A 206 13.29 22.83 -4.90
CA GLU A 206 12.23 22.92 -3.88
C GLU A 206 11.16 21.83 -4.01
N LEU A 207 11.07 21.14 -5.16
CA LEU A 207 9.98 20.22 -5.48
C LEU A 207 10.24 18.83 -4.91
N ILE A 208 9.28 18.29 -4.16
CA ILE A 208 9.35 16.95 -3.55
C ILE A 208 8.22 16.08 -4.09
N ASN A 209 8.56 14.96 -4.70
CA ASN A 209 7.58 13.95 -5.07
C ASN A 209 7.03 13.25 -3.84
N MET A 210 5.70 13.25 -3.70
CA MET A 210 4.96 12.61 -2.64
C MET A 210 4.21 11.39 -3.18
N ILE A 211 4.67 10.18 -2.89
CA ILE A 211 4.04 8.94 -3.36
C ILE A 211 3.17 8.34 -2.26
N GLN A 212 1.96 7.92 -2.61
CA GLN A 212 0.98 7.29 -1.70
C GLN A 212 0.39 8.25 -0.65
N PHE A 213 0.21 9.50 -1.01
CA PHE A 213 -0.49 10.47 -0.17
C PHE A 213 -1.88 10.74 -0.76
N SER A 214 -2.90 10.09 -0.20
CA SER A 214 -4.26 10.10 -0.75
C SER A 214 -5.00 11.42 -0.57
N GLY A 215 -4.80 12.12 0.51
CA GLY A 215 -5.41 13.42 0.51
C GLY A 215 -5.82 14.09 1.80
N SER A 216 -6.30 13.38 2.81
CA SER A 216 -6.87 14.02 4.01
C SER A 216 -5.84 14.88 4.78
N GLY A 217 -4.58 14.54 4.73
CA GLY A 217 -3.49 15.27 5.38
C GLY A 217 -2.69 16.22 4.48
N ARG A 218 -3.11 16.46 3.23
CA ARG A 218 -2.35 17.33 2.30
C ARG A 218 -2.02 18.68 2.89
N LYS A 219 -2.97 19.34 3.54
CA LYS A 219 -2.76 20.65 4.17
C LYS A 219 -1.67 20.57 5.23
N TYR A 220 -1.72 19.58 6.11
CA TYR A 220 -0.73 19.35 7.17
C TYR A 220 0.68 19.08 6.61
N ILE A 221 0.78 18.21 5.62
CA ILE A 221 2.07 17.93 4.94
C ILE A 221 2.61 19.14 4.20
N THR A 222 1.75 19.87 3.49
CA THR A 222 2.15 21.08 2.80
C THR A 222 2.70 22.12 3.78
N GLU A 223 2.07 22.25 4.95
CA GLU A 223 2.56 23.13 6.02
C GLU A 223 3.95 22.70 6.52
N ILE A 224 4.15 21.41 6.79
CA ILE A 224 5.46 20.88 7.21
C ILE A 224 6.53 21.20 6.17
N LEU A 225 6.29 20.87 4.91
CA LEU A 225 7.27 21.10 3.85
C LEU A 225 7.50 22.58 3.56
N SER A 226 6.46 23.41 3.65
CA SER A 226 6.59 24.87 3.50
C SER A 226 7.46 25.50 4.58
N ASN A 227 7.39 25.00 5.84
CA ASN A 227 8.30 25.42 6.91
C ASN A 227 9.78 25.09 6.61
N LEU A 228 10.03 24.16 5.71
CA LEU A 228 11.36 23.79 5.23
C LEU A 228 11.70 24.44 3.88
N GLY A 229 10.83 25.33 3.35
CA GLY A 229 10.99 25.93 2.03
C GLY A 229 10.86 24.91 0.88
N LEU A 230 10.07 23.85 1.06
CA LEU A 230 9.84 22.78 0.10
C LEU A 230 8.38 22.78 -0.37
N VAL A 231 8.16 22.31 -1.61
CA VAL A 231 6.85 22.26 -2.27
C VAL A 231 6.49 20.81 -2.58
N PRO A 232 5.38 20.27 -2.04
CA PRO A 232 4.97 18.90 -2.35
C PRO A 232 4.33 18.81 -3.73
N GLN A 233 4.81 17.87 -4.56
CA GLN A 233 4.13 17.39 -5.74
C GLN A 233 3.46 16.06 -5.39
N PHE A 234 2.17 16.10 -5.08
CA PHE A 234 1.42 14.90 -4.77
C PHE A 234 1.23 14.07 -6.03
N GLY A 235 1.92 12.95 -6.07
CA GLY A 235 1.78 11.96 -7.10
C GLY A 235 0.56 11.07 -6.87
N ILE A 236 0.62 9.86 -7.39
CA ILE A 236 -0.46 8.88 -7.27
C ILE A 236 -0.73 8.54 -5.79
N PRO A 237 -1.99 8.46 -5.36
CA PRO A 237 -3.24 8.62 -6.10
C PRO A 237 -3.64 10.07 -6.37
N TYR A 238 -4.63 10.25 -7.27
CA TYR A 238 -5.27 11.53 -7.61
C TYR A 238 -4.31 12.55 -8.20
N SER A 239 -3.68 12.19 -9.29
CA SER A 239 -2.81 13.04 -10.11
C SER A 239 -3.25 13.04 -11.57
N THR A 240 -2.69 13.95 -12.35
CA THR A 240 -2.83 13.99 -13.80
C THR A 240 -1.63 13.34 -14.48
N ILE A 241 -1.79 12.95 -15.76
CA ILE A 241 -0.69 12.45 -16.59
C ILE A 241 0.43 13.49 -16.70
N GLU A 242 0.11 14.77 -16.77
CA GLU A 242 1.12 15.83 -16.79
C GLU A 242 1.94 15.87 -15.50
N GLN A 243 1.30 15.84 -14.33
CA GLN A 243 1.99 15.81 -13.04
C GLN A 243 2.94 14.62 -12.94
N ILE A 244 2.46 13.42 -13.32
CA ILE A 244 3.29 12.20 -13.30
C ILE A 244 4.47 12.35 -14.29
N SER A 245 4.24 12.89 -15.48
CA SER A 245 5.28 13.05 -16.50
C SER A 245 6.46 13.91 -16.04
N ARG A 246 6.23 14.83 -15.08
CA ARG A 246 7.21 15.77 -14.55
C ARG A 246 7.89 15.32 -13.26
N MET A 247 7.60 14.13 -12.76
CA MET A 247 8.19 13.65 -11.49
C MET A 247 9.72 13.50 -11.55
N SER A 248 10.30 13.45 -12.74
CA SER A 248 11.77 13.49 -12.93
C SER A 248 12.41 14.86 -12.61
N GLU A 249 11.62 15.92 -12.47
CA GLU A 249 12.10 17.30 -12.21
C GLU A 249 12.38 17.55 -10.72
N ALA A 250 11.85 16.73 -9.82
CA ALA A 250 11.91 16.92 -8.37
C ALA A 250 13.32 16.77 -7.79
N ALA A 251 13.54 17.38 -6.62
CA ALA A 251 14.76 17.29 -5.84
C ALA A 251 14.89 15.95 -5.11
N ALA A 252 13.78 15.39 -4.64
CA ALA A 252 13.73 14.08 -4.01
C ALA A 252 12.35 13.44 -4.17
N THR A 253 12.30 12.13 -3.92
CA THR A 253 11.06 11.35 -3.85
C THR A 253 10.91 10.77 -2.44
N ILE A 254 9.73 10.94 -1.85
CA ILE A 254 9.37 10.40 -0.54
C ILE A 254 8.08 9.60 -0.63
N SER A 255 7.93 8.63 0.27
CA SER A 255 6.74 7.78 0.36
C SER A 255 6.28 7.64 1.80
N VAL A 256 4.98 7.49 2.00
CA VAL A 256 4.40 7.13 3.30
C VAL A 256 4.36 5.62 3.53
N CYS A 257 4.50 4.85 2.46
CA CYS A 257 4.48 3.40 2.50
C CYS A 257 5.64 2.82 1.68
N GLY A 258 6.63 2.23 2.33
CA GLY A 258 7.77 1.61 1.67
C GLY A 258 7.37 0.46 0.74
N THR A 259 6.39 -0.34 1.15
CA THR A 259 5.86 -1.45 0.34
C THR A 259 5.30 -0.98 -1.01
N LEU A 260 4.61 0.15 -1.04
CA LEU A 260 3.98 0.67 -2.26
C LEU A 260 4.85 1.68 -3.00
N GLY A 261 5.77 2.36 -2.32
CA GLY A 261 6.55 3.46 -2.91
C GLY A 261 7.93 3.06 -3.42
N SER A 262 8.51 1.97 -2.92
CA SER A 262 9.91 1.62 -3.20
C SER A 262 10.19 1.40 -4.69
N TYR A 263 9.29 0.74 -5.42
CA TYR A 263 9.46 0.49 -6.85
C TYR A 263 9.60 1.79 -7.63
N PHE A 264 8.62 2.68 -7.49
CA PHE A 264 8.60 3.92 -8.26
C PHE A 264 9.71 4.88 -7.83
N GLY A 265 9.96 5.00 -6.51
CA GLY A 265 11.04 5.82 -5.97
C GLY A 265 12.42 5.38 -6.46
N ASN A 266 12.74 4.10 -6.35
CA ASN A 266 14.01 3.56 -6.88
C ASN A 266 14.09 3.64 -8.41
N GLY A 267 12.98 3.49 -9.12
CA GLY A 267 12.92 3.67 -10.56
C GLY A 267 13.24 5.10 -11.00
N LEU A 268 12.71 6.10 -10.30
CA LEU A 268 13.04 7.52 -10.54
C LEU A 268 14.50 7.83 -10.21
N GLU A 269 15.03 7.27 -9.11
CA GLU A 269 16.44 7.41 -8.77
C GLU A 269 17.34 6.78 -9.84
N GLN A 270 17.06 5.55 -10.23
CA GLN A 270 17.85 4.81 -11.23
C GLN A 270 17.82 5.47 -12.62
N LYS A 271 16.66 5.94 -13.07
CA LYS A 271 16.46 6.44 -14.44
C LYS A 271 16.78 7.93 -14.59
N TYR A 272 16.50 8.73 -13.57
CA TYR A 272 16.53 10.18 -13.65
C TYR A 272 17.38 10.86 -12.57
N GLY A 273 18.00 10.09 -11.66
CA GLY A 273 18.83 10.60 -10.58
C GLY A 273 18.05 11.42 -9.55
N VAL A 274 16.73 11.15 -9.37
CA VAL A 274 15.92 11.77 -8.32
C VAL A 274 16.05 10.93 -7.05
N PRO A 275 16.72 11.38 -5.99
CA PRO A 275 16.95 10.59 -4.79
C PRO A 275 15.65 10.06 -4.19
N TYR A 276 15.61 8.79 -3.80
CA TYR A 276 14.53 8.21 -3.03
C TYR A 276 14.89 8.13 -1.55
N VAL A 277 14.10 8.76 -0.69
CA VAL A 277 14.33 8.78 0.77
C VAL A 277 14.03 7.41 1.36
N LYS A 278 15.09 6.68 1.74
CA LYS A 278 15.08 5.31 2.25
C LYS A 278 15.17 5.33 3.77
N THR A 279 14.03 5.24 4.44
CA THR A 279 13.95 5.29 5.90
C THR A 279 12.64 4.67 6.41
N ILE A 280 12.49 4.59 7.74
CA ILE A 280 11.20 4.22 8.32
C ILE A 280 10.13 5.26 7.97
N GLN A 281 8.90 4.80 7.78
CA GLN A 281 7.80 5.67 7.39
C GLN A 281 7.43 6.65 8.50
N PRO A 282 6.87 7.84 8.13
CA PRO A 282 6.67 8.98 9.02
C PRO A 282 5.48 8.84 9.99
N HIS A 283 5.24 7.62 10.50
CA HIS A 283 4.20 7.37 11.48
C HIS A 283 4.78 7.47 12.89
N GLY A 284 4.10 8.20 13.78
CA GLY A 284 4.56 8.48 15.12
C GLY A 284 5.78 9.40 15.19
N ILE A 285 6.34 9.53 16.38
CA ILE A 285 7.44 10.48 16.64
C ILE A 285 8.74 10.04 15.99
N LYS A 286 9.19 8.81 16.31
CA LYS A 286 10.46 8.29 15.79
C LYS A 286 10.46 8.13 14.28
N GLY A 287 9.32 7.75 13.71
CA GLY A 287 9.17 7.67 12.25
C GLY A 287 9.32 9.03 11.60
N MET A 288 8.66 10.03 12.15
CA MET A 288 8.74 11.39 11.63
C MET A 288 10.13 12.01 11.78
N ASP A 289 10.77 11.83 12.95
CA ASP A 289 12.15 12.27 13.18
C ASP A 289 13.10 11.72 12.10
N SER A 290 13.07 10.40 11.89
CA SER A 290 13.95 9.72 10.93
C SER A 290 13.65 10.15 9.48
N TRP A 291 12.40 10.23 9.13
CA TRP A 291 11.93 10.58 7.78
C TRP A 291 12.32 12.02 7.40
N LEU A 292 12.12 12.99 8.31
CA LEU A 292 12.53 14.38 8.10
C LEU A 292 14.03 14.53 7.99
N ARG A 293 14.81 13.82 8.82
CA ARG A 293 16.28 13.85 8.76
C ARG A 293 16.82 13.35 7.43
N GLU A 294 16.30 12.23 6.95
CA GLU A 294 16.74 11.69 5.65
C GLU A 294 16.28 12.58 4.49
N LEU A 295 15.09 13.19 4.57
CA LEU A 295 14.68 14.21 3.61
C LEU A 295 15.62 15.42 3.65
N GLY A 296 15.92 15.94 4.86
CA GLY A 296 16.83 17.07 5.05
C GLY A 296 18.20 16.84 4.41
N LYS A 297 18.79 15.67 4.64
CA LYS A 297 20.04 15.25 3.99
C LYS A 297 19.95 15.23 2.46
N ALA A 298 18.84 14.71 1.93
CA ALA A 298 18.65 14.60 0.49
C ALA A 298 18.54 15.96 -0.22
N VAL A 299 18.11 17.01 0.50
CA VAL A 299 17.86 18.35 -0.06
C VAL A 299 18.71 19.45 0.57
N GLY A 300 19.67 19.12 1.45
CA GLY A 300 20.60 20.08 2.09
C GLY A 300 19.91 21.03 3.09
N LYS A 301 18.97 20.52 3.90
CA LYS A 301 18.18 21.30 4.89
C LYS A 301 18.20 20.68 6.29
N GLU A 302 19.35 20.13 6.68
CA GLU A 302 19.49 19.40 7.95
C GLU A 302 19.21 20.26 9.16
N LYS A 303 19.65 21.54 9.13
CA LYS A 303 19.47 22.47 10.25
C LYS A 303 18.00 22.84 10.43
N GLU A 304 17.33 23.24 9.36
CA GLU A 304 15.90 23.61 9.39
C GLU A 304 15.03 22.43 9.84
N VAL A 305 15.41 21.21 9.46
CA VAL A 305 14.74 19.98 9.90
C VAL A 305 14.91 19.77 11.40
N GLU A 306 16.11 19.89 11.97
CA GLU A 306 16.32 19.72 13.42
C GLU A 306 15.57 20.79 14.23
N ASP A 307 15.61 22.03 13.79
CA ASP A 307 14.87 23.14 14.43
C ASP A 307 13.35 22.86 14.45
N TYR A 308 12.81 22.36 13.33
CA TYR A 308 11.40 21.95 13.22
C TYR A 308 11.07 20.79 14.17
N ILE A 309 11.90 19.73 14.19
CA ILE A 309 11.71 18.54 15.05
C ILE A 309 11.65 18.94 16.52
N VAL A 310 12.58 19.76 16.99
CA VAL A 310 12.64 20.23 18.40
C VAL A 310 11.35 20.97 18.76
N LYS A 311 10.94 21.93 17.92
CA LYS A 311 9.72 22.72 18.13
C LYS A 311 8.48 21.83 18.19
N ALA A 312 8.27 21.00 17.18
CA ALA A 312 7.07 20.16 17.07
C ALA A 312 6.94 19.15 18.22
N LYS A 313 8.05 18.55 18.65
CA LYS A 313 8.05 17.62 19.82
C LYS A 313 7.70 18.32 21.12
N LYS A 314 8.18 19.56 21.32
CA LYS A 314 7.84 20.37 22.50
C LYS A 314 6.33 20.67 22.55
N GLU A 315 5.74 21.01 21.41
CA GLU A 315 4.32 21.34 21.31
C GLU A 315 3.39 20.17 21.69
N ILE A 316 3.72 18.94 21.26
CA ILE A 316 2.85 17.77 21.51
C ILE A 316 3.08 17.09 22.85
N LYS A 317 4.16 17.41 23.58
CA LYS A 317 4.59 16.67 24.78
C LYS A 317 3.51 16.54 25.85
N PRO A 318 2.78 17.62 26.25
CA PRO A 318 1.76 17.51 27.31
C PRO A 318 0.61 16.55 26.93
N GLU A 319 0.08 16.69 25.71
CA GLU A 319 -1.00 15.85 25.22
C GLU A 319 -0.57 14.37 25.13
N LEU A 320 0.66 14.15 24.64
CA LEU A 320 1.20 12.79 24.53
C LEU A 320 1.36 12.10 25.90
N GLU A 321 1.79 12.84 26.92
CA GLU A 321 1.91 12.32 28.28
C GLU A 321 0.56 11.96 28.89
N ASP A 322 -0.49 12.74 28.64
CA ASP A 322 -1.86 12.43 29.07
C ASP A 322 -2.41 11.18 28.35
N ILE A 323 -2.26 11.10 27.03
CA ILE A 323 -2.66 9.91 26.24
C ILE A 323 -1.95 8.66 26.75
N ARG A 324 -0.65 8.73 27.01
CA ARG A 324 0.12 7.59 27.53
C ARG A 324 -0.39 7.11 28.89
N LYS A 325 -0.79 8.01 29.79
CA LYS A 325 -1.38 7.64 31.07
C LYS A 325 -2.67 6.84 30.89
N LYS A 326 -3.56 7.29 29.97
CA LYS A 326 -4.83 6.64 29.69
C LYS A 326 -4.69 5.28 29.01
N LEU A 327 -3.68 5.12 28.16
CA LEU A 327 -3.47 3.91 27.36
C LEU A 327 -2.50 2.90 27.97
N LYS A 328 -1.85 3.25 29.10
CA LYS A 328 -0.89 2.37 29.78
C LYS A 328 -1.51 1.03 30.19
N GLY A 329 -0.82 -0.06 29.83
CA GLY A 329 -1.23 -1.43 30.17
C GLY A 329 -2.27 -2.04 29.23
N LYS A 330 -2.79 -1.30 28.26
CA LYS A 330 -3.67 -1.85 27.22
C LYS A 330 -2.88 -2.75 26.27
N LYS A 331 -3.52 -3.84 25.80
CA LYS A 331 -2.95 -4.83 24.89
C LYS A 331 -3.60 -4.74 23.51
N ALA A 332 -2.81 -4.73 22.47
CA ALA A 332 -3.31 -4.64 21.11
C ALA A 332 -2.73 -5.72 20.19
N ILE A 333 -3.52 -6.08 19.18
CA ILE A 333 -3.08 -6.79 17.98
C ILE A 333 -3.14 -5.83 16.80
N VAL A 334 -2.12 -5.86 15.93
CA VAL A 334 -2.03 -5.05 14.71
C VAL A 334 -2.05 -5.98 13.51
N GLY A 335 -2.99 -5.76 12.56
CA GLY A 335 -3.09 -6.52 11.31
C GLY A 335 -3.19 -5.61 10.10
N MET A 336 -2.09 -5.48 9.33
CA MET A 336 -1.98 -4.57 8.17
C MET A 336 -1.02 -5.12 7.11
N GLY A 337 -0.87 -4.40 5.99
CA GLY A 337 0.24 -4.61 5.07
C GLY A 337 1.61 -4.43 5.77
N PRO A 338 2.69 -5.03 5.23
CA PRO A 338 3.95 -5.21 5.97
C PRO A 338 4.55 -3.90 6.49
N SER A 339 4.64 -2.90 5.64
CA SER A 339 5.19 -1.59 6.02
C SER A 339 4.37 -0.92 7.14
N PHE A 340 3.04 -0.92 7.00
CA PHE A 340 2.15 -0.33 8.00
C PHE A 340 2.15 -1.13 9.31
N SER A 341 2.09 -2.47 9.25
CA SER A 341 2.08 -3.31 10.46
C SER A 341 3.26 -3.00 11.36
N HIS A 342 4.48 -3.04 10.83
CA HIS A 342 5.70 -2.80 11.60
C HIS A 342 5.77 -1.36 12.16
N ASN A 343 5.34 -0.37 11.37
CA ASN A 343 5.30 1.01 11.84
C ASN A 343 4.25 1.23 12.92
N TYR A 344 3.04 0.67 12.78
CA TYR A 344 1.98 0.83 13.77
C TYR A 344 2.25 0.06 15.06
N ILE A 345 2.94 -1.08 15.01
CA ILE A 345 3.47 -1.73 16.22
C ILE A 345 4.37 -0.76 17.00
N ARG A 346 5.22 -0.01 16.31
CA ARG A 346 6.07 1.00 16.92
C ARG A 346 5.27 2.18 17.47
N VAL A 347 4.31 2.69 16.71
CA VAL A 347 3.42 3.81 17.11
C VAL A 347 2.65 3.49 18.37
N LEU A 348 2.05 2.30 18.47
CA LEU A 348 1.30 1.88 19.65
C LEU A 348 2.20 1.82 20.90
N LYS A 349 3.45 1.37 20.75
CA LYS A 349 4.43 1.42 21.84
C LYS A 349 4.82 2.84 22.23
N GLU A 350 4.86 3.78 21.28
CA GLU A 350 5.07 5.20 21.60
C GLU A 350 3.89 5.79 22.38
N LEU A 351 2.69 5.26 22.21
CA LEU A 351 1.48 5.60 22.98
C LEU A 351 1.34 4.87 24.32
N GLY A 352 2.25 3.95 24.64
CA GLY A 352 2.21 3.18 25.90
C GLY A 352 1.39 1.90 25.86
N ILE A 353 0.96 1.46 24.69
CA ILE A 353 0.19 0.22 24.47
C ILE A 353 1.16 -0.95 24.24
N GLU A 354 0.87 -2.10 24.89
CA GLU A 354 1.57 -3.35 24.63
C GLU A 354 1.04 -4.03 23.37
N VAL A 355 1.87 -4.20 22.36
CA VAL A 355 1.51 -5.03 21.20
C VAL A 355 1.85 -6.48 21.50
N VAL A 356 0.84 -7.31 21.59
CA VAL A 356 0.97 -8.74 21.95
C VAL A 356 1.10 -9.65 20.75
N TRP A 357 0.71 -9.18 19.54
CA TRP A 357 0.88 -9.88 18.26
C TRP A 357 0.84 -8.90 17.09
N GLY A 358 1.72 -9.12 16.13
CA GLY A 358 1.71 -8.43 14.84
C GLY A 358 1.26 -9.37 13.72
N ILE A 359 0.48 -8.85 12.77
CA ILE A 359 0.07 -9.56 11.57
C ILE A 359 0.47 -8.72 10.37
N SER A 360 1.20 -9.32 9.43
CA SER A 360 1.49 -8.73 8.13
C SER A 360 0.79 -9.53 7.04
N TRP A 361 0.20 -8.84 6.04
CA TRP A 361 -0.49 -9.54 4.97
C TRP A 361 0.49 -10.33 4.09
N HIS A 362 1.61 -9.75 3.76
CA HIS A 362 2.77 -10.41 3.17
C HIS A 362 4.03 -9.82 3.80
N PHE A 363 5.18 -10.35 3.48
CA PHE A 363 6.45 -9.79 3.93
C PHE A 363 7.46 -9.77 2.79
N ASP A 364 7.89 -8.56 2.41
CA ASP A 364 8.97 -8.34 1.44
C ASP A 364 10.30 -8.48 2.19
N GLN A 365 11.10 -9.49 1.86
CA GLN A 365 12.37 -9.74 2.58
C GLN A 365 13.40 -8.63 2.34
N HIS A 366 13.31 -7.96 1.20
CA HIS A 366 14.07 -6.74 0.90
C HIS A 366 13.26 -5.82 -0.02
N TYR A 367 13.65 -4.55 -0.06
CA TYR A 367 13.10 -3.58 -1.02
C TYR A 367 13.98 -3.49 -2.28
N ASP A 368 13.56 -2.72 -3.27
CA ASP A 368 14.24 -2.58 -4.57
C ASP A 368 15.69 -2.06 -4.47
N HIS A 369 16.07 -1.44 -3.36
CA HIS A 369 17.46 -1.08 -3.06
C HIS A 369 18.27 -2.22 -2.39
N GLY A 370 17.70 -3.40 -2.19
CA GLY A 370 18.39 -4.60 -1.74
C GLY A 370 18.50 -4.77 -0.22
N SER A 371 17.98 -3.85 0.59
CA SER A 371 17.99 -3.94 2.05
C SER A 371 16.68 -4.52 2.60
N VAL A 372 16.75 -5.21 3.73
CA VAL A 372 15.56 -5.55 4.53
C VAL A 372 14.83 -4.25 4.89
N PRO A 373 13.49 -4.21 4.86
CA PRO A 373 12.74 -2.99 5.14
C PRO A 373 13.15 -2.32 6.45
N GLU A 374 13.43 -1.02 6.42
CA GLU A 374 13.92 -0.23 7.55
C GLU A 374 12.97 -0.30 8.75
N SER A 375 11.66 -0.36 8.50
CA SER A 375 10.64 -0.52 9.54
C SER A 375 10.76 -1.86 10.28
N SER A 376 11.15 -2.92 9.58
CA SER A 376 11.36 -4.26 10.14
C SER A 376 12.63 -4.31 10.99
N ILE A 377 13.73 -3.75 10.47
CA ILE A 377 14.99 -3.62 11.20
C ILE A 377 14.77 -2.80 12.48
N ALA A 378 14.15 -1.63 12.38
CA ALA A 378 13.89 -0.76 13.53
C ALA A 378 13.00 -1.43 14.60
N LEU A 379 12.14 -2.37 14.20
CA LEU A 379 11.31 -3.13 15.12
C LEU A 379 12.08 -4.29 15.76
N SER A 380 12.96 -4.99 15.03
CA SER A 380 13.76 -6.11 15.53
C SER A 380 14.84 -5.69 16.55
N ASN A 381 15.32 -4.45 16.46
CA ASN A 381 16.35 -3.89 17.37
C ASN A 381 15.80 -3.50 18.75
N ARG A 382 14.65 -4.04 19.17
CA ARG A 382 14.05 -3.78 20.49
C ARG A 382 14.33 -4.88 21.48
N ASP A 383 14.32 -4.54 22.77
CA ASP A 383 14.61 -5.48 23.86
C ASP A 383 13.59 -6.63 23.90
N LYS A 384 12.30 -6.28 23.92
CA LYS A 384 11.20 -7.27 23.92
C LYS A 384 10.86 -7.69 22.49
N ASP A 385 11.01 -8.97 22.20
CA ASP A 385 10.58 -9.56 20.94
C ASP A 385 9.05 -9.62 20.84
N ILE A 386 8.50 -9.63 19.64
CA ILE A 386 7.06 -9.58 19.41
C ILE A 386 6.67 -10.76 18.52
N PRO A 387 5.68 -11.56 18.94
CA PRO A 387 5.10 -12.56 18.06
C PRO A 387 4.53 -11.90 16.79
N ILE A 388 4.81 -12.50 15.63
CA ILE A 388 4.33 -12.01 14.33
C ILE A 388 3.94 -13.17 13.43
N SER A 389 2.92 -12.96 12.61
CA SER A 389 2.54 -13.86 11.53
C SER A 389 2.42 -13.11 10.21
N VAL A 390 2.62 -13.85 9.11
CA VAL A 390 2.36 -13.42 7.75
C VAL A 390 1.19 -14.25 7.22
N CYS A 391 0.04 -13.61 6.99
CA CYS A 391 -1.21 -14.32 6.68
C CYS A 391 -2.20 -13.41 5.90
N ASP A 392 -1.94 -13.20 4.62
CA ASP A 392 -2.78 -12.36 3.77
C ASP A 392 -4.17 -12.97 3.56
N GLY A 393 -5.21 -12.21 3.87
CA GLY A 393 -6.61 -12.60 3.67
C GLY A 393 -7.09 -13.80 4.50
N GLN A 394 -6.26 -14.34 5.40
CA GLN A 394 -6.56 -15.54 6.19
C GLN A 394 -7.40 -15.20 7.42
N ASN A 395 -8.63 -14.75 7.23
CA ASN A 395 -9.51 -14.33 8.32
C ASN A 395 -9.75 -15.43 9.37
N PHE A 396 -9.76 -16.71 8.98
CA PHE A 396 -9.92 -17.81 9.93
C PHE A 396 -8.77 -17.91 10.92
N GLU A 397 -7.51 -17.64 10.50
CA GLU A 397 -6.34 -17.57 11.39
C GLU A 397 -6.44 -16.37 12.33
N VAL A 398 -6.76 -15.19 11.77
CA VAL A 398 -6.88 -13.95 12.54
C VAL A 398 -7.96 -14.05 13.62
N LEU A 399 -9.15 -14.58 13.29
CA LEU A 399 -10.24 -14.72 14.25
C LEU A 399 -9.92 -15.74 15.34
N ASN A 400 -9.27 -16.85 15.01
CA ASN A 400 -8.83 -17.82 15.98
C ASN A 400 -7.80 -17.20 16.95
N LEU A 401 -6.83 -16.44 16.41
CA LEU A 401 -5.83 -15.73 17.19
C LEU A 401 -6.48 -14.70 18.15
N LEU A 402 -7.40 -13.88 17.64
CA LEU A 402 -8.15 -12.92 18.44
C LEU A 402 -8.96 -13.58 19.56
N ASN A 403 -9.61 -14.72 19.26
CA ASN A 403 -10.37 -15.48 20.25
C ASN A 403 -9.48 -16.03 21.38
N LYS A 404 -8.24 -16.42 21.10
CA LYS A 404 -7.29 -16.94 22.09
C LYS A 404 -6.65 -15.84 22.93
N ILE A 405 -6.22 -14.76 22.28
CA ILE A 405 -5.47 -13.69 22.95
C ILE A 405 -6.41 -12.71 23.67
N LYS A 406 -7.60 -12.45 23.12
CA LYS A 406 -8.57 -11.47 23.64
C LYS A 406 -7.92 -10.12 23.97
N PRO A 407 -7.32 -9.43 23.00
CA PRO A 407 -6.69 -8.14 23.23
C PRO A 407 -7.75 -7.07 23.60
N ASP A 408 -7.32 -5.99 24.25
CA ASP A 408 -8.18 -4.83 24.52
C ASP A 408 -8.54 -4.08 23.20
N LEU A 409 -7.69 -4.21 22.15
CA LEU A 409 -7.81 -3.42 20.94
C LEU A 409 -7.29 -4.19 19.72
N TYR A 410 -7.98 -4.05 18.59
CA TYR A 410 -7.50 -4.49 17.28
C TYR A 410 -7.32 -3.31 16.33
N ILE A 411 -6.15 -3.19 15.70
CA ILE A 411 -5.84 -2.14 14.74
C ILE A 411 -5.63 -2.74 13.36
N SER A 412 -6.34 -2.25 12.36
CA SER A 412 -6.18 -2.69 10.97
C SER A 412 -6.35 -1.55 9.97
N ARG A 413 -5.97 -1.79 8.71
CA ARG A 413 -6.05 -0.79 7.64
C ARG A 413 -7.08 -1.15 6.55
N HIS A 414 -7.19 -2.41 6.19
CA HIS A 414 -8.00 -2.81 5.05
C HIS A 414 -9.50 -2.81 5.39
N PRO A 415 -10.36 -2.33 4.49
CA PRO A 415 -11.81 -2.36 4.67
C PRO A 415 -12.31 -3.78 5.01
N GLY A 416 -13.25 -3.86 5.92
CA GLY A 416 -13.83 -5.13 6.37
C GLY A 416 -13.03 -5.89 7.43
N THR A 417 -11.72 -5.66 7.58
CA THR A 417 -10.88 -6.39 8.54
C THR A 417 -11.20 -6.11 10.00
N THR A 418 -11.81 -4.97 10.32
CA THR A 418 -12.26 -4.60 11.67
C THR A 418 -13.68 -5.11 11.99
N VAL A 419 -14.44 -5.55 11.01
CA VAL A 419 -15.85 -5.98 11.19
C VAL A 419 -15.95 -7.19 12.10
N TRP A 420 -15.14 -8.21 11.90
CA TRP A 420 -15.18 -9.44 12.70
C TRP A 420 -14.67 -9.24 14.13
N PRO A 421 -13.53 -8.57 14.36
CA PRO A 421 -13.12 -8.23 15.74
C PRO A 421 -14.20 -7.44 16.50
N THR A 422 -14.84 -6.44 15.85
CA THR A 422 -15.95 -5.70 16.45
C THR A 422 -17.12 -6.64 16.81
N LYS A 423 -17.48 -7.58 15.93
CA LYS A 423 -18.49 -8.61 16.21
C LYS A 423 -18.09 -9.57 17.33
N MET A 424 -16.81 -9.69 17.64
CA MET A 424 -16.29 -10.46 18.79
C MET A 424 -16.26 -9.65 20.10
N GLY A 425 -16.71 -8.41 20.10
CA GLY A 425 -16.70 -7.52 21.26
C GLY A 425 -15.34 -6.82 21.48
N ILE A 426 -14.43 -6.90 20.52
CA ILE A 426 -13.12 -6.27 20.60
C ILE A 426 -13.16 -4.88 19.98
N PRO A 427 -12.87 -3.81 20.74
CA PRO A 427 -12.71 -2.47 20.19
C PRO A 427 -11.77 -2.47 19.00
N SER A 428 -12.17 -1.88 17.89
CA SER A 428 -11.40 -1.95 16.66
C SER A 428 -11.26 -0.58 16.02
N VAL A 429 -10.02 -0.24 15.61
CA VAL A 429 -9.74 1.01 14.91
C VAL A 429 -9.21 0.70 13.51
N MET A 430 -9.91 1.21 12.50
CA MET A 430 -9.43 1.15 11.12
C MET A 430 -8.57 2.38 10.83
N VAL A 431 -7.36 2.14 10.36
CA VAL A 431 -6.48 3.18 9.81
C VAL A 431 -6.96 3.49 8.40
N ALA A 432 -7.82 4.48 8.27
CA ALA A 432 -8.54 4.78 7.03
C ALA A 432 -7.63 5.34 5.92
N ASP A 433 -6.60 6.09 6.29
CA ASP A 433 -5.70 6.75 5.34
C ASP A 433 -4.25 6.75 5.82
N GLU A 434 -3.35 7.23 4.97
CA GLU A 434 -1.91 7.29 5.22
C GLU A 434 -1.54 8.32 6.30
N TYR A 435 -2.43 9.26 6.60
CA TYR A 435 -2.17 10.33 7.57
C TYR A 435 -2.51 9.95 9.01
N THR A 436 -3.24 8.86 9.21
CA THR A 436 -3.48 8.35 10.56
C THR A 436 -2.13 8.05 11.24
N ALA A 437 -1.91 8.63 12.39
CA ALA A 437 -0.63 8.64 13.12
C ALA A 437 0.55 9.27 12.36
N PHE A 438 0.31 10.02 11.27
CA PHE A 438 1.36 10.69 10.50
C PHE A 438 1.98 11.83 11.31
N GLY A 439 3.28 11.72 11.59
CA GLY A 439 4.04 12.73 12.30
C GLY A 439 3.55 13.02 13.72
N TYR A 440 3.91 14.21 14.19
CA TYR A 440 3.71 14.59 15.60
C TYR A 440 2.25 14.83 15.96
N ARG A 441 1.52 15.59 15.16
CA ARG A 441 0.08 15.81 15.42
C ARG A 441 -0.76 14.58 15.12
N GLY A 442 -0.36 13.78 14.11
CA GLY A 442 -1.06 12.55 13.75
C GLY A 442 -1.07 11.49 14.86
N ILE A 443 0.04 11.31 15.59
CA ILE A 443 0.07 10.35 16.71
C ILE A 443 -0.85 10.80 17.87
N ILE A 444 -0.98 12.09 18.11
CA ILE A 444 -1.90 12.65 19.12
C ILE A 444 -3.35 12.35 18.72
N ASN A 445 -3.73 12.69 17.50
CA ASN A 445 -5.07 12.43 16.98
C ASN A 445 -5.41 10.93 17.00
N PHE A 446 -4.45 10.09 16.69
CA PHE A 446 -4.62 8.63 16.74
C PHE A 446 -4.77 8.12 18.16
N GLY A 447 -4.03 8.69 19.12
CA GLY A 447 -4.16 8.37 20.54
C GLY A 447 -5.57 8.67 21.07
N TYR A 448 -6.11 9.84 20.77
CA TYR A 448 -7.50 10.18 21.13
C TYR A 448 -8.53 9.26 20.47
N ARG A 449 -8.34 8.92 19.21
CA ARG A 449 -9.23 7.97 18.51
C ARG A 449 -9.20 6.57 19.14
N ILE A 450 -8.06 6.12 19.64
CA ILE A 450 -7.97 4.85 20.37
C ILE A 450 -8.70 4.96 21.71
N ILE A 451 -8.52 6.04 22.45
CA ILE A 451 -9.21 6.28 23.72
C ILE A 451 -10.73 6.26 23.49
N ASP A 452 -11.22 6.99 22.49
CA ASP A 452 -12.63 7.00 22.14
C ASP A 452 -13.16 5.59 21.82
N ALA A 453 -12.44 4.80 21.02
CA ALA A 453 -12.83 3.43 20.68
C ALA A 453 -12.89 2.49 21.91
N LEU A 454 -12.02 2.71 22.91
CA LEU A 454 -11.98 1.92 24.14
C LEU A 454 -13.09 2.34 25.12
N GLU A 455 -13.42 3.63 25.22
CA GLU A 455 -14.42 4.18 26.12
C GLU A 455 -15.86 4.00 25.57
N ASN A 456 -16.03 3.96 24.25
CA ASN A 456 -17.34 3.85 23.57
C ASN A 456 -17.54 2.48 22.89
N ASN A 457 -17.26 1.39 23.62
CA ASN A 457 -17.30 0.02 23.06
C ASN A 457 -18.69 -0.66 23.14
N SER A 458 -19.72 0.00 23.61
CA SER A 458 -21.06 -0.60 23.87
C SER A 458 -21.67 -1.31 22.63
N LEU A 459 -21.47 -0.76 21.44
CA LEU A 459 -21.94 -1.40 20.20
C LEU A 459 -21.26 -2.76 19.96
N ALA A 460 -19.93 -2.84 20.12
CA ALA A 460 -19.20 -4.09 19.92
C ALA A 460 -19.59 -5.13 20.98
N GLU A 461 -19.76 -4.72 22.22
CA GLU A 461 -20.23 -5.57 23.31
C GLU A 461 -21.62 -6.15 23.02
N GLU A 462 -22.56 -5.35 22.60
CA GLU A 462 -23.92 -5.81 22.24
C GLU A 462 -23.92 -6.72 21.00
N LEU A 463 -23.11 -6.41 19.98
CA LEU A 463 -22.95 -7.27 18.82
C LEU A 463 -22.42 -8.65 19.19
N SER A 464 -21.45 -8.72 20.08
CA SER A 464 -20.82 -9.99 20.49
C SER A 464 -21.80 -10.95 21.20
N LYS A 465 -22.83 -10.43 21.87
CA LYS A 465 -23.88 -11.22 22.52
C LYS A 465 -24.89 -11.83 21.53
N ARG A 466 -25.03 -11.23 20.35
CA ARG A 466 -26.12 -11.55 19.39
C ARG A 466 -25.62 -12.26 18.12
N ILE A 467 -24.36 -12.11 17.77
CA ILE A 467 -23.81 -12.61 16.51
C ILE A 467 -23.07 -13.92 16.71
N LYS A 468 -23.40 -14.90 15.89
CA LYS A 468 -22.60 -16.13 15.79
C LYS A 468 -21.50 -15.93 14.77
N LEU A 469 -20.26 -16.32 15.13
CA LEU A 469 -19.15 -16.31 14.22
C LEU A 469 -19.33 -17.42 13.17
N PRO A 470 -18.81 -17.28 11.94
CA PRO A 470 -19.03 -18.21 10.83
C PRO A 470 -18.23 -19.51 10.94
N TYR A 471 -17.50 -19.69 12.02
CA TYR A 471 -16.62 -20.84 12.22
C TYR A 471 -17.16 -21.78 13.29
N ASN A 472 -16.99 -23.09 13.07
CA ASN A 472 -17.34 -24.12 14.04
C ASN A 472 -16.51 -23.96 15.34
N PRO A 473 -17.09 -24.18 16.54
CA PRO A 473 -16.36 -24.15 17.82
C PRO A 473 -15.11 -25.05 17.86
N TRP A 474 -15.08 -26.13 17.09
CA TRP A 474 -13.88 -26.96 16.93
C TRP A 474 -12.69 -26.15 16.43
N TRP A 475 -12.89 -25.23 15.46
CA TRP A 475 -11.80 -24.39 14.92
C TRP A 475 -11.15 -23.52 15.97
N PHE A 476 -11.92 -22.93 16.87
CA PHE A 476 -11.38 -22.07 17.94
C PHE A 476 -10.59 -22.84 19.01
N LYS A 477 -10.69 -24.18 19.04
CA LYS A 477 -9.87 -25.06 19.90
C LYS A 477 -8.55 -25.45 19.23
N GLN A 478 -8.42 -25.30 17.91
CA GLN A 478 -7.20 -25.65 17.17
C GLN A 478 -6.15 -24.54 17.29
N ASP A 479 -4.90 -24.85 16.95
CA ASP A 479 -3.89 -23.82 16.71
C ASP A 479 -4.34 -22.90 15.58
N ALA A 480 -4.10 -21.58 15.72
CA ALA A 480 -4.52 -20.60 14.71
C ALA A 480 -3.83 -20.83 13.36
N PHE A 481 -2.62 -21.39 13.39
CA PHE A 481 -1.79 -21.67 12.21
C PHE A 481 -1.69 -23.15 11.87
N LYS A 482 -2.65 -23.94 12.31
CA LYS A 482 -2.70 -25.41 12.10
C LYS A 482 -2.50 -25.82 10.64
N PHE A 483 -2.96 -25.01 9.70
CA PHE A 483 -2.90 -25.29 8.26
C PHE A 483 -1.72 -24.64 7.56
N LEU A 484 -0.86 -23.97 8.29
CA LEU A 484 0.42 -23.49 7.81
C LEU A 484 1.41 -24.66 7.89
N GLU A 485 1.92 -25.10 6.74
CA GLU A 485 2.87 -26.21 6.66
C GLU A 485 4.13 -25.96 7.47
N ASP A 486 4.75 -27.00 7.99
CA ASP A 486 6.02 -26.88 8.68
C ASP A 486 7.13 -26.41 7.74
N GLU A 487 8.15 -25.72 8.28
CA GLU A 487 9.31 -25.37 7.49
C GLU A 487 9.93 -26.65 6.92
N VAL A 488 9.96 -26.77 5.59
CA VAL A 488 10.69 -27.86 4.94
C VAL A 488 12.16 -27.71 5.33
N LYS A 489 12.64 -28.67 6.11
CA LYS A 489 14.02 -28.71 6.65
C LYS A 489 15.04 -28.87 5.52
#